data_3cd14c3899ddacfa77f9a41ae859e748
#
_entry.id   3cd14c3899ddacfa77f9a41ae859e748
#
_cell.length_a   1.000
_cell.length_b   1.000
_cell.length_c   1.000
_cell.angle_alpha   90.00
_cell.angle_beta   90.00
_cell.angle_gamma   90.00
#
_symmetry.space_group_name_H-M   'P 1'
#
loop_
_entity.id
_entity.type
_entity.pdbx_description
1 polymer ?
#
loop_
_entity_poly.entity_id
_entity_poly.type
_entity_poly.pdbx_seq_one_letter_code
_entity_poly.pdbx_strand_id
1 'polypeptide(L)'
;MTLTDAFDSLRAGFRGPLIMPGDAGYDAARAVWNAMVDKRPSVVARCTGPADVVTAVNFARDHGMATAVRGGAHSAAGKGTCDDGIVIDLSLMQGIRVEPGTRRVRAQGGVRWREFDHETQAHGLAAPGGVISTTGIAGLTLGGGFGWLTRRFGLSCDNLVSVDLVTAGGEQLVCSDNENAELFWALRGGGGNFGVATSLEYQLHPVGPLVLGGFIGWPLAQAAEILAFHREQTRTAPDELGISVVFVTAPPLPFVPESLHFQPAVVVIVCWSGDPGEGRDVIRPWLDLAPPIQMVDAMPYTVMQSIQDELAPPGRQSYWKAGYLTELTDDAIAAAVDVAAQVPSPFSLAEIVLCGGAVARIAADETAFGQRDGRFLFNAISMWEEPGATDANVSWARAFHDALQPFATGGVYVNFLSEEGDERIKAAYGAEKYARLARNKARYDPENLFRLNQNIPPAG
;
A
#
# COMPACT_ATOMS: atom_id res chain seq x y z
N MET A 1 -33.06 -5.06 23.79
CA MET A 1 -32.97 -4.02 22.75
C MET A 1 -32.88 -4.75 21.42
N THR A 2 -33.76 -4.49 20.48
CA THR A 2 -33.65 -5.08 19.13
C THR A 2 -32.48 -4.42 18.38
N LEU A 3 -31.97 -5.08 17.32
CA LEU A 3 -30.95 -4.47 16.45
C LEU A 3 -31.43 -3.13 15.86
N THR A 4 -32.72 -2.99 15.59
CA THR A 4 -33.32 -1.75 15.10
C THR A 4 -33.21 -0.63 16.15
N ASP A 5 -33.58 -0.90 17.42
CA ASP A 5 -33.46 0.08 18.52
C ASP A 5 -31.99 0.51 18.72
N ALA A 6 -31.04 -0.41 18.53
CA ALA A 6 -29.59 -0.13 18.64
C ALA A 6 -29.16 0.85 17.55
N PHE A 7 -29.56 0.63 16.28
CA PHE A 7 -29.18 1.53 15.18
C PHE A 7 -29.86 2.91 15.29
N ASP A 8 -31.05 3.02 15.89
CA ASP A 8 -31.68 4.31 16.20
C ASP A 8 -30.86 5.09 17.24
N SER A 9 -30.29 4.38 18.23
CA SER A 9 -29.36 4.99 19.20
C SER A 9 -28.08 5.47 18.52
N LEU A 10 -27.49 4.68 17.63
CA LEU A 10 -26.33 5.11 16.84
C LEU A 10 -26.64 6.38 16.03
N ARG A 11 -27.80 6.40 15.35
CA ARG A 11 -28.23 7.53 14.52
C ARG A 11 -28.40 8.83 15.30
N ALA A 12 -28.81 8.77 16.55
CA ALA A 12 -29.02 9.95 17.37
C ALA A 12 -27.69 10.69 17.71
N GLY A 13 -26.56 9.97 17.74
CA GLY A 13 -25.23 10.53 18.05
C GLY A 13 -24.29 10.69 16.85
N PHE A 14 -24.74 10.34 15.64
CA PHE A 14 -23.92 10.25 14.44
C PHE A 14 -24.34 11.28 13.39
N ARG A 15 -23.39 12.08 12.89
CA ARG A 15 -23.68 13.15 11.90
C ARG A 15 -23.68 12.66 10.47
N GLY A 16 -22.81 11.72 10.14
CA GLY A 16 -22.65 11.21 8.79
C GLY A 16 -23.76 10.26 8.38
N PRO A 17 -23.79 9.81 7.12
CA PRO A 17 -24.73 8.80 6.66
C PRO A 17 -24.45 7.42 7.30
N LEU A 18 -25.50 6.76 7.74
CA LEU A 18 -25.53 5.34 8.08
C LEU A 18 -26.21 4.60 6.92
N ILE A 19 -25.50 3.76 6.21
CA ILE A 19 -25.99 3.04 5.03
C ILE A 19 -26.17 1.57 5.39
N MET A 20 -27.38 1.06 5.26
CA MET A 20 -27.79 -0.29 5.66
C MET A 20 -28.18 -1.14 4.43
N PRO A 21 -28.24 -2.49 4.57
CA PRO A 21 -28.83 -3.34 3.55
C PRO A 21 -30.22 -2.87 3.14
N GLY A 22 -30.44 -2.71 1.83
CA GLY A 22 -31.68 -2.18 1.26
C GLY A 22 -31.67 -0.67 0.96
N ASP A 23 -30.73 0.09 1.51
CA ASP A 23 -30.58 1.50 1.18
C ASP A 23 -30.00 1.71 -0.21
N ALA A 24 -30.41 2.81 -0.86
CA ALA A 24 -29.79 3.22 -2.11
C ALA A 24 -28.29 3.47 -1.91
N GLY A 25 -27.44 2.85 -2.77
CA GLY A 25 -26.00 2.96 -2.70
C GLY A 25 -25.31 2.01 -1.71
N TYR A 26 -26.02 1.10 -1.06
CA TYR A 26 -25.44 0.12 -0.13
C TYR A 26 -24.35 -0.73 -0.83
N ASP A 27 -24.61 -1.27 -2.01
CA ASP A 27 -23.64 -2.11 -2.72
C ASP A 27 -22.36 -1.31 -3.08
N ALA A 28 -22.49 -0.06 -3.49
CA ALA A 28 -21.33 0.80 -3.71
C ALA A 28 -20.59 1.16 -2.40
N ALA A 29 -21.34 1.33 -1.31
CA ALA A 29 -20.75 1.66 0.00
C ALA A 29 -19.99 0.50 0.63
N ARG A 30 -20.38 -0.77 0.41
CA ARG A 30 -19.70 -1.95 0.96
C ARG A 30 -18.57 -2.47 0.08
N ALA A 31 -18.53 -2.11 -1.21
CA ALA A 31 -17.52 -2.56 -2.15
C ALA A 31 -16.11 -2.09 -1.76
N VAL A 32 -15.12 -2.96 -1.93
CA VAL A 32 -13.69 -2.68 -1.78
C VAL A 32 -12.98 -2.83 -3.12
N TRP A 33 -11.71 -2.43 -3.20
CA TRP A 33 -10.94 -2.48 -4.44
C TRP A 33 -10.86 -3.90 -5.04
N ASN A 34 -10.64 -4.91 -4.19
CA ASN A 34 -10.54 -6.32 -4.60
C ASN A 34 -11.92 -6.97 -4.71
N ALA A 35 -12.39 -7.25 -5.91
CA ALA A 35 -13.70 -7.84 -6.16
C ALA A 35 -13.86 -9.31 -5.73
N MET A 36 -12.79 -10.01 -5.31
CA MET A 36 -12.92 -11.30 -4.63
C MET A 36 -13.66 -11.18 -3.30
N VAL A 37 -13.75 -9.96 -2.75
CA VAL A 37 -14.28 -9.68 -1.42
C VAL A 37 -15.71 -9.13 -1.56
N ASP A 38 -16.71 -10.00 -1.40
CA ASP A 38 -18.14 -9.65 -1.44
C ASP A 38 -18.77 -9.84 -0.06
N LYS A 39 -18.44 -8.96 0.89
CA LYS A 39 -18.97 -8.99 2.26
C LYS A 39 -20.13 -8.04 2.44
N ARG A 40 -21.01 -8.36 3.42
CA ARG A 40 -22.28 -7.66 3.67
C ARG A 40 -22.36 -7.13 5.10
N PRO A 41 -21.83 -5.94 5.38
CA PRO A 41 -21.94 -5.33 6.71
C PRO A 41 -23.37 -4.97 7.07
N SER A 42 -23.72 -5.05 8.36
CA SER A 42 -25.02 -4.59 8.86
C SER A 42 -25.19 -3.08 8.71
N VAL A 43 -24.07 -2.33 8.74
CA VAL A 43 -24.06 -0.88 8.53
C VAL A 43 -22.71 -0.41 8.02
N VAL A 44 -22.70 0.53 7.09
CA VAL A 44 -21.54 1.35 6.72
C VAL A 44 -21.75 2.74 7.33
N ALA A 45 -20.96 3.05 8.36
CA ALA A 45 -21.01 4.31 9.09
C ALA A 45 -19.99 5.30 8.47
N ARG A 46 -20.44 6.18 7.59
CA ARG A 46 -19.61 7.20 6.94
C ARG A 46 -19.34 8.36 7.85
N CYS A 47 -18.17 8.37 8.48
CA CYS A 47 -17.77 9.38 9.45
C CYS A 47 -17.43 10.72 8.76
N THR A 48 -17.90 11.82 9.35
CA THR A 48 -17.59 13.20 8.92
C THR A 48 -16.56 13.88 9.82
N GLY A 49 -16.20 13.25 10.93
CA GLY A 49 -15.19 13.74 11.86
C GLY A 49 -14.90 12.77 13.00
N PRO A 50 -13.92 13.09 13.86
CA PRO A 50 -13.52 12.19 14.95
C PRO A 50 -14.65 11.82 15.92
N ALA A 51 -15.62 12.72 16.17
CA ALA A 51 -16.77 12.44 17.03
C ALA A 51 -17.64 11.28 16.48
N ASP A 52 -17.85 11.24 15.17
CA ASP A 52 -18.55 10.12 14.51
C ASP A 52 -17.77 8.81 14.69
N VAL A 53 -16.43 8.86 14.57
CA VAL A 53 -15.57 7.70 14.78
C VAL A 53 -15.68 7.19 16.21
N VAL A 54 -15.63 8.07 17.23
CA VAL A 54 -15.83 7.72 18.64
C VAL A 54 -17.20 7.05 18.84
N THR A 55 -18.26 7.62 18.28
CA THR A 55 -19.62 7.08 18.36
C THR A 55 -19.70 5.69 17.74
N ALA A 56 -19.11 5.49 16.55
CA ALA A 56 -19.11 4.20 15.86
C ALA A 56 -18.28 3.13 16.58
N VAL A 57 -17.10 3.49 17.12
CA VAL A 57 -16.24 2.59 17.90
C VAL A 57 -16.96 2.15 19.19
N ASN A 58 -17.53 3.08 19.96
CA ASN A 58 -18.27 2.75 21.18
C ASN A 58 -19.48 1.86 20.87
N PHE A 59 -20.22 2.18 19.84
CA PHE A 59 -21.35 1.36 19.39
C PHE A 59 -20.90 -0.07 19.02
N ALA A 60 -19.83 -0.21 18.24
CA ALA A 60 -19.30 -1.50 17.84
C ALA A 60 -18.87 -2.35 19.03
N ARG A 61 -18.13 -1.74 19.98
CA ARG A 61 -17.66 -2.38 21.20
C ARG A 61 -18.85 -2.82 22.07
N ASP A 62 -19.77 -1.91 22.38
CA ASP A 62 -20.87 -2.15 23.31
C ASP A 62 -21.87 -3.20 22.80
N HIS A 63 -21.88 -3.43 21.47
CA HIS A 63 -22.72 -4.45 20.83
C HIS A 63 -21.94 -5.68 20.33
N GLY A 64 -20.63 -5.77 20.61
CA GLY A 64 -19.79 -6.90 20.20
C GLY A 64 -19.70 -7.12 18.68
N MET A 65 -19.82 -6.03 17.89
CA MET A 65 -19.87 -6.14 16.42
C MET A 65 -18.49 -6.36 15.81
N ALA A 66 -18.43 -7.17 14.75
CA ALA A 66 -17.26 -7.22 13.88
C ALA A 66 -17.02 -5.81 13.28
N THR A 67 -15.80 -5.29 13.42
CA THR A 67 -15.48 -3.91 13.10
C THR A 67 -14.41 -3.81 12.04
N ALA A 68 -14.76 -3.31 10.86
CA ALA A 68 -13.80 -2.97 9.81
C ALA A 68 -13.60 -1.45 9.74
N VAL A 69 -12.36 -1.01 9.50
CA VAL A 69 -12.03 0.40 9.27
C VAL A 69 -11.66 0.59 7.80
N ARG A 70 -12.27 1.60 7.17
CA ARG A 70 -12.06 1.91 5.76
C ARG A 70 -11.49 3.32 5.59
N GLY A 71 -10.29 3.41 5.00
CA GLY A 71 -9.76 4.61 4.35
C GLY A 71 -10.01 4.55 2.84
N GLY A 72 -8.97 4.24 2.03
CA GLY A 72 -9.06 4.09 0.57
C GLY A 72 -9.60 2.74 0.05
N ALA A 73 -9.92 1.78 0.92
CA ALA A 73 -10.44 0.44 0.57
C ALA A 73 -9.50 -0.44 -0.30
N HIS A 74 -8.20 -0.19 -0.30
CA HIS A 74 -7.18 -0.84 -1.15
C HIS A 74 -6.53 -2.09 -0.54
N SER A 75 -6.96 -2.58 0.63
CA SER A 75 -6.39 -3.80 1.22
C SER A 75 -6.53 -4.98 0.26
N ALA A 76 -5.42 -5.62 -0.11
CA ALA A 76 -5.41 -6.82 -0.95
C ALA A 76 -6.23 -7.97 -0.32
N ALA A 77 -6.16 -8.10 1.03
CA ALA A 77 -6.95 -9.04 1.81
C ALA A 77 -8.40 -8.60 2.09
N GLY A 78 -8.85 -7.45 1.56
CA GLY A 78 -10.22 -6.97 1.71
C GLY A 78 -10.64 -6.59 3.13
N LYS A 79 -9.69 -6.19 3.98
CA LYS A 79 -9.95 -5.90 5.41
C LYS A 79 -10.75 -4.62 5.67
N GLY A 80 -11.02 -3.80 4.64
CA GLY A 80 -11.85 -2.58 4.73
C GLY A 80 -13.36 -2.83 4.73
N THR A 81 -13.83 -4.07 4.85
CA THR A 81 -15.26 -4.45 4.95
C THR A 81 -15.41 -5.74 5.76
N CYS A 82 -16.63 -6.08 6.19
CA CYS A 82 -16.93 -7.26 6.99
C CYS A 82 -18.34 -7.78 6.68
N ASP A 83 -18.64 -8.99 7.14
CA ASP A 83 -20.00 -9.52 7.20
C ASP A 83 -20.64 -9.23 8.55
N ASP A 84 -21.93 -8.96 8.56
CA ASP A 84 -22.80 -8.81 9.74
C ASP A 84 -22.29 -7.81 10.81
N GLY A 85 -21.31 -6.97 10.45
CA GLY A 85 -20.63 -6.03 11.33
C GLY A 85 -20.85 -4.57 10.95
N ILE A 86 -19.96 -3.72 11.45
CA ILE A 86 -19.91 -2.29 11.14
C ILE A 86 -18.65 -1.95 10.33
N VAL A 87 -18.81 -1.16 9.29
CA VAL A 87 -17.69 -0.52 8.59
C VAL A 87 -17.61 0.94 9.04
N ILE A 88 -16.54 1.29 9.74
CA ILE A 88 -16.19 2.69 10.08
C ILE A 88 -15.51 3.28 8.84
N ASP A 89 -16.26 4.02 8.05
CA ASP A 89 -15.84 4.54 6.76
C ASP A 89 -15.40 6.00 6.89
N LEU A 90 -14.11 6.26 6.65
CA LEU A 90 -13.49 7.58 6.74
C LEU A 90 -13.54 8.35 5.42
N SER A 91 -14.16 7.83 4.37
CA SER A 91 -14.11 8.40 3.01
C SER A 91 -14.62 9.85 2.90
N LEU A 92 -15.39 10.34 3.87
CA LEU A 92 -15.82 11.74 3.95
C LEU A 92 -14.85 12.63 4.75
N MET A 93 -13.84 12.05 5.41
CA MET A 93 -12.83 12.78 6.18
C MET A 93 -11.63 13.07 5.28
N GLN A 94 -11.72 14.10 4.43
CA GLN A 94 -10.75 14.41 3.36
C GLN A 94 -10.06 15.77 3.53
N GLY A 95 -10.12 16.36 4.72
CA GLY A 95 -9.43 17.64 4.99
C GLY A 95 -7.91 17.47 4.90
N ILE A 96 -7.25 18.41 4.18
CA ILE A 96 -5.80 18.51 4.04
C ILE A 96 -5.39 19.95 4.36
N ARG A 97 -4.34 20.11 5.17
CA ARG A 97 -3.74 21.40 5.48
C ARG A 97 -2.23 21.31 5.35
N VAL A 98 -1.70 22.00 4.33
CA VAL A 98 -0.25 22.12 4.10
C VAL A 98 0.28 23.35 4.84
N GLU A 99 1.43 23.20 5.48
CA GLU A 99 2.18 24.27 6.15
C GLU A 99 3.57 24.38 5.49
N PRO A 100 3.69 25.14 4.39
CA PRO A 100 4.93 25.16 3.59
C PRO A 100 6.15 25.65 4.37
N GLY A 101 5.96 26.58 5.31
CA GLY A 101 7.05 27.13 6.13
C GLY A 101 7.73 26.09 7.04
N THR A 102 6.99 25.13 7.55
CA THR A 102 7.49 24.01 8.34
C THR A 102 7.69 22.74 7.51
N ARG A 103 7.27 22.77 6.25
CA ARG A 103 7.20 21.61 5.36
C ARG A 103 6.42 20.46 6.00
N ARG A 104 5.26 20.75 6.53
CA ARG A 104 4.36 19.77 7.14
C ARG A 104 3.02 19.78 6.44
N VAL A 105 2.35 18.64 6.50
CA VAL A 105 0.97 18.49 6.08
C VAL A 105 0.22 17.65 7.09
N ARG A 106 -0.96 18.12 7.47
CA ARG A 106 -1.92 17.32 8.23
C ARG A 106 -3.08 16.94 7.33
N ALA A 107 -3.34 15.63 7.22
CA ALA A 107 -4.37 15.07 6.35
C ALA A 107 -5.25 14.10 7.13
N GLN A 108 -6.56 14.13 6.89
CA GLN A 108 -7.52 13.24 7.54
C GLN A 108 -7.45 11.82 6.97
N GLY A 109 -7.87 10.82 7.77
CA GLY A 109 -7.70 9.39 7.49
C GLY A 109 -8.40 8.84 6.25
N GLY A 110 -9.35 9.56 5.66
CA GLY A 110 -10.02 9.19 4.41
C GLY A 110 -9.38 9.75 3.13
N VAL A 111 -8.32 10.55 3.26
CA VAL A 111 -7.57 11.11 2.13
C VAL A 111 -6.87 9.99 1.34
N ARG A 112 -6.80 10.14 0.02
CA ARG A 112 -6.01 9.28 -0.89
C ARG A 112 -4.78 10.02 -1.36
N TRP A 113 -3.79 9.29 -1.90
CA TRP A 113 -2.53 9.90 -2.32
C TRP A 113 -2.71 10.96 -3.42
N ARG A 114 -3.64 10.79 -4.35
CA ARG A 114 -3.87 11.80 -5.40
C ARG A 114 -4.31 13.16 -4.86
N GLU A 115 -5.20 13.19 -3.87
CA GLU A 115 -5.64 14.42 -3.23
C GLU A 115 -4.50 15.00 -2.37
N PHE A 116 -3.77 14.14 -1.66
CA PHE A 116 -2.61 14.54 -0.87
C PHE A 116 -1.52 15.17 -1.74
N ASP A 117 -1.14 14.52 -2.84
CA ASP A 117 -0.10 15.01 -3.75
C ASP A 117 -0.55 16.27 -4.50
N HIS A 118 -1.83 16.37 -4.86
CA HIS A 118 -2.37 17.58 -5.48
C HIS A 118 -2.17 18.82 -4.59
N GLU A 119 -2.50 18.71 -3.31
CA GLU A 119 -2.36 19.81 -2.35
C GLU A 119 -0.89 20.10 -2.01
N THR A 120 -0.06 19.11 -1.83
CA THR A 120 1.36 19.32 -1.47
C THR A 120 2.18 19.82 -2.64
N GLN A 121 1.88 19.38 -3.87
CA GLN A 121 2.58 19.83 -5.09
C GLN A 121 2.26 21.27 -5.48
N ALA A 122 1.17 21.85 -5.01
CA ALA A 122 0.93 23.30 -5.10
C ALA A 122 2.07 24.13 -4.44
N HIS A 123 2.86 23.49 -3.57
CA HIS A 123 4.00 24.07 -2.86
C HIS A 123 5.36 23.47 -3.26
N GLY A 124 5.42 22.61 -4.29
CA GLY A 124 6.63 21.89 -4.69
C GLY A 124 7.13 20.90 -3.62
N LEU A 125 6.21 20.34 -2.85
CA LEU A 125 6.49 19.43 -1.74
C LEU A 125 5.80 18.09 -1.96
N ALA A 126 6.39 17.00 -1.41
CA ALA A 126 5.78 15.66 -1.38
C ALA A 126 6.23 14.88 -0.14
N ALA A 127 5.49 13.83 0.21
CA ALA A 127 5.92 12.75 1.09
C ALA A 127 5.93 11.43 0.34
N PRO A 128 6.73 10.43 0.76
CA PRO A 128 6.64 9.08 0.19
C PRO A 128 5.23 8.50 0.34
N GLY A 129 4.65 8.08 -0.77
CA GLY A 129 3.32 7.48 -0.87
C GLY A 129 3.34 6.14 -1.59
N GLY A 130 2.17 5.54 -1.82
CA GLY A 130 2.05 4.32 -2.64
C GLY A 130 2.16 4.63 -4.14
N VAL A 131 2.37 3.60 -4.98
CA VAL A 131 2.50 3.75 -6.44
C VAL A 131 1.16 3.88 -7.17
N ILE A 132 0.04 3.68 -6.48
CA ILE A 132 -1.32 3.85 -7.01
C ILE A 132 -1.96 5.04 -6.29
N SER A 133 -2.33 6.07 -7.04
CA SER A 133 -2.79 7.34 -6.48
C SER A 133 -4.12 7.26 -5.74
N THR A 134 -4.96 6.28 -6.05
CA THR A 134 -6.25 6.04 -5.40
C THR A 134 -6.15 5.34 -4.03
N THR A 135 -4.95 4.90 -3.63
CA THR A 135 -4.70 4.26 -2.33
C THR A 135 -4.88 5.27 -1.19
N GLY A 136 -5.58 4.85 -0.12
CA GLY A 136 -5.76 5.67 1.09
C GLY A 136 -4.47 5.85 1.88
N ILE A 137 -4.21 7.08 2.32
CA ILE A 137 -2.97 7.42 3.04
C ILE A 137 -2.85 6.66 4.36
N ALA A 138 -3.94 6.53 5.13
CA ALA A 138 -3.89 5.96 6.48
C ALA A 138 -3.51 4.48 6.47
N GLY A 139 -4.24 3.64 5.71
CA GLY A 139 -3.98 2.20 5.66
C GLY A 139 -2.58 1.88 5.14
N LEU A 140 -2.14 2.59 4.09
CA LEU A 140 -0.80 2.41 3.54
C LEU A 140 0.28 2.78 4.58
N THR A 141 0.20 3.96 5.18
CA THR A 141 1.21 4.49 6.09
C THR A 141 1.33 3.68 7.37
N LEU A 142 0.20 3.27 7.97
CA LEU A 142 0.22 2.47 9.20
C LEU A 142 0.93 1.13 9.03
N GLY A 143 0.96 0.56 7.83
CA GLY A 143 1.70 -0.66 7.50
C GLY A 143 3.11 -0.43 6.94
N GLY A 144 3.55 0.82 6.82
CA GLY A 144 4.85 1.21 6.26
C GLY A 144 4.72 2.27 5.17
N GLY A 145 4.24 1.90 4.00
CA GLY A 145 4.04 2.82 2.86
C GLY A 145 5.25 2.89 1.95
N PHE A 146 5.21 2.11 0.87
CA PHE A 146 6.27 1.98 -0.13
C PHE A 146 5.84 2.61 -1.47
N GLY A 147 6.75 3.35 -2.14
CA GLY A 147 6.52 3.93 -3.46
C GLY A 147 7.75 4.65 -4.03
N TRP A 148 7.54 5.54 -5.00
CA TRP A 148 8.61 6.13 -5.84
C TRP A 148 9.68 6.91 -5.07
N LEU A 149 9.29 7.59 -3.98
CA LEU A 149 10.19 8.43 -3.19
C LEU A 149 10.85 7.70 -2.02
N THR A 150 10.55 6.42 -1.83
CA THR A 150 10.94 5.65 -0.64
C THR A 150 12.45 5.53 -0.48
N ARG A 151 13.19 5.34 -1.57
CA ARG A 151 14.66 5.24 -1.52
C ARG A 151 15.31 6.55 -1.05
N ARG A 152 14.71 7.68 -1.42
CA ARG A 152 15.25 9.01 -1.08
C ARG A 152 14.88 9.45 0.33
N PHE A 153 13.67 9.18 0.78
CA PHE A 153 13.12 9.79 2.00
C PHE A 153 12.59 8.80 3.04
N GLY A 154 12.75 7.49 2.84
CA GLY A 154 12.19 6.46 3.72
C GLY A 154 10.76 6.09 3.34
N LEU A 155 10.13 5.24 4.14
CA LEU A 155 8.73 4.84 4.00
C LEU A 155 7.78 5.99 4.37
N SER A 156 6.51 5.89 4.01
CA SER A 156 5.49 6.87 4.46
C SER A 156 5.46 6.98 5.99
N CYS A 157 5.54 5.86 6.71
CA CYS A 157 5.55 5.83 8.17
C CYS A 157 6.82 6.46 8.80
N ASP A 158 7.92 6.50 8.09
CA ASP A 158 9.16 7.13 8.54
C ASP A 158 9.06 8.67 8.49
N ASN A 159 8.11 9.17 7.72
CA ASN A 159 7.83 10.60 7.56
C ASN A 159 6.65 11.08 8.42
N LEU A 160 6.06 10.21 9.26
CA LEU A 160 5.05 10.62 10.22
C LEU A 160 5.65 11.47 11.33
N VAL A 161 4.97 12.58 11.66
CA VAL A 161 5.26 13.47 12.78
C VAL A 161 4.30 13.22 13.93
N SER A 162 3.02 13.04 13.62
CA SER A 162 1.98 12.69 14.60
C SER A 162 0.79 11.99 13.96
N VAL A 163 0.01 11.31 14.79
CA VAL A 163 -1.26 10.66 14.41
C VAL A 163 -2.31 10.96 15.46
N ASP A 164 -3.48 11.46 15.04
CA ASP A 164 -4.66 11.53 15.91
C ASP A 164 -5.41 10.20 15.77
N LEU A 165 -5.61 9.51 16.88
CA LEU A 165 -6.15 8.14 16.93
C LEU A 165 -7.37 8.07 17.86
N VAL A 166 -8.39 7.30 17.45
CA VAL A 166 -9.47 6.84 18.33
C VAL A 166 -9.19 5.39 18.71
N THR A 167 -8.99 5.11 20.00
CA THR A 167 -8.71 3.76 20.54
C THR A 167 -9.96 2.89 20.59
N ALA A 168 -9.82 1.59 20.89
CA ALA A 168 -10.95 0.68 21.13
C ALA A 168 -11.83 1.11 22.32
N GLY A 169 -11.27 1.84 23.30
CA GLY A 169 -12.00 2.46 24.39
C GLY A 169 -12.79 3.71 24.01
N GLY A 170 -12.67 4.19 22.77
CA GLY A 170 -13.30 5.44 22.33
C GLY A 170 -12.54 6.70 22.75
N GLU A 171 -11.33 6.58 23.29
CA GLU A 171 -10.49 7.73 23.66
C GLU A 171 -9.83 8.32 22.43
N GLN A 172 -9.76 9.65 22.35
CA GLN A 172 -9.01 10.37 21.35
C GLN A 172 -7.61 10.68 21.88
N LEU A 173 -6.58 10.16 21.19
CA LEU A 173 -5.19 10.33 21.57
C LEU A 173 -4.41 11.03 20.45
N VAL A 174 -3.45 11.86 20.83
CA VAL A 174 -2.36 12.31 19.94
C VAL A 174 -1.18 11.38 20.17
N CYS A 175 -0.63 10.84 19.08
CA CYS A 175 0.52 9.95 19.12
C CYS A 175 1.68 10.61 18.36
N SER A 176 2.81 10.81 19.01
CA SER A 176 4.04 11.41 18.48
C SER A 176 5.25 10.92 19.28
N ASP A 177 6.45 11.32 18.90
CA ASP A 177 7.67 10.98 19.66
C ASP A 177 7.62 11.54 21.12
N ASN A 178 6.82 12.60 21.37
CA ASN A 178 6.72 13.23 22.68
C ASN A 178 5.45 12.86 23.47
N GLU A 179 4.46 12.27 22.80
CA GLU A 179 3.18 11.93 23.40
C GLU A 179 2.70 10.56 22.91
N ASN A 180 2.37 9.65 23.83
CA ASN A 180 2.02 8.26 23.51
C ASN A 180 3.08 7.57 22.59
N ALA A 181 4.37 7.79 22.88
CA ALA A 181 5.48 7.40 22.03
C ALA A 181 5.53 5.89 21.68
N GLU A 182 5.17 5.00 22.65
CA GLU A 182 5.09 3.55 22.39
C GLU A 182 3.97 3.20 21.39
N LEU A 183 2.84 3.89 21.48
CA LEU A 183 1.77 3.71 20.51
C LEU A 183 2.16 4.32 19.16
N PHE A 184 2.83 5.47 19.14
CA PHE A 184 3.35 6.08 17.93
C PHE A 184 4.36 5.16 17.22
N TRP A 185 5.25 4.51 17.96
CA TRP A 185 6.13 3.48 17.43
C TRP A 185 5.32 2.35 16.75
N ALA A 186 4.28 1.85 17.41
CA ALA A 186 3.43 0.79 16.90
C ALA A 186 2.65 1.19 15.62
N LEU A 187 2.21 2.45 15.53
CA LEU A 187 1.51 2.99 14.35
C LEU A 187 2.43 3.17 13.13
N ARG A 188 3.75 3.21 13.32
CA ARG A 188 4.72 3.31 12.25
C ARG A 188 5.14 1.92 11.74
N GLY A 189 4.20 1.19 11.11
CA GLY A 189 4.43 -0.12 10.49
C GLY A 189 3.58 -1.27 11.05
N GLY A 190 3.00 -1.13 12.26
CA GLY A 190 2.21 -2.19 12.90
C GLY A 190 0.78 -2.34 12.39
N GLY A 191 0.39 -1.54 11.38
CA GLY A 191 -0.94 -1.61 10.76
C GLY A 191 -2.06 -1.02 11.61
N GLY A 192 -3.30 -1.32 11.23
CA GLY A 192 -4.53 -0.80 11.84
C GLY A 192 -4.96 -1.49 13.15
N ASN A 193 -4.02 -2.09 13.88
CA ASN A 193 -4.32 -2.93 15.06
C ASN A 193 -4.74 -2.17 16.32
N PHE A 194 -4.46 -0.87 16.42
CA PHE A 194 -4.47 -0.15 17.69
C PHE A 194 -5.59 0.88 17.81
N GLY A 195 -6.30 1.16 16.73
CA GLY A 195 -7.34 2.19 16.67
C GLY A 195 -7.61 2.70 15.26
N VAL A 196 -8.44 3.73 15.19
CA VAL A 196 -8.81 4.42 13.97
C VAL A 196 -8.01 5.71 13.86
N ALA A 197 -7.09 5.79 12.89
CA ALA A 197 -6.34 7.01 12.60
C ALA A 197 -7.26 8.04 11.91
N THR A 198 -7.61 9.10 12.62
CA THR A 198 -8.51 10.14 12.14
C THR A 198 -7.79 11.26 11.40
N SER A 199 -6.50 11.48 11.72
CA SER A 199 -5.62 12.46 11.10
C SER A 199 -4.16 11.99 11.20
N LEU A 200 -3.37 12.27 10.16
CA LEU A 200 -1.94 11.97 10.09
C LEU A 200 -1.19 13.24 9.70
N GLU A 201 -0.12 13.53 10.40
CA GLU A 201 0.78 14.64 10.08
C GLU A 201 2.10 14.10 9.54
N TYR A 202 2.52 14.62 8.37
CA TYR A 202 3.75 14.18 7.72
C TYR A 202 4.76 15.31 7.59
N GLN A 203 6.04 14.95 7.66
CA GLN A 203 7.13 15.76 7.16
C GLN A 203 7.15 15.69 5.64
N LEU A 204 7.18 16.83 4.97
CA LEU A 204 7.27 16.97 3.53
C LEU A 204 8.71 17.28 3.10
N HIS A 205 9.02 16.91 1.85
CA HIS A 205 10.30 17.12 1.20
C HIS A 205 10.13 17.89 -0.10
N PRO A 206 11.12 18.71 -0.51
CA PRO A 206 11.11 19.35 -1.82
C PRO A 206 11.20 18.28 -2.94
N VAL A 207 10.17 18.22 -3.78
CA VAL A 207 10.07 17.34 -4.94
C VAL A 207 9.31 18.07 -6.04
N GLY A 208 9.84 18.02 -7.25
CA GLY A 208 9.17 18.65 -8.39
C GLY A 208 9.52 20.14 -8.57
N PRO A 209 8.69 20.89 -9.33
CA PRO A 209 7.40 20.46 -9.89
C PRO A 209 7.50 19.34 -10.94
N LEU A 210 8.66 19.16 -11.58
CA LEU A 210 8.90 18.10 -12.55
C LEU A 210 9.84 17.04 -11.99
N VAL A 211 9.52 15.80 -12.28
CA VAL A 211 10.37 14.60 -12.10
C VAL A 211 10.60 13.97 -13.47
N LEU A 212 11.66 13.17 -13.63
CA LEU A 212 11.78 12.33 -14.81
C LEU A 212 11.13 10.98 -14.51
N GLY A 213 10.17 10.55 -15.31
CA GLY A 213 9.47 9.30 -15.09
C GLY A 213 8.97 8.63 -16.34
N GLY A 214 8.63 7.35 -16.26
CA GLY A 214 8.05 6.61 -17.37
C GLY A 214 8.45 5.15 -17.45
N PHE A 215 8.31 4.59 -18.67
CA PHE A 215 8.44 3.18 -18.99
C PHE A 215 9.52 2.94 -20.02
N ILE A 216 10.33 1.89 -19.80
CA ILE A 216 11.35 1.38 -20.72
C ILE A 216 11.14 -0.12 -20.81
N GLY A 217 10.88 -0.69 -22.01
CA GLY A 217 10.48 -2.09 -22.04
C GLY A 217 10.96 -2.87 -23.28
N TRP A 218 10.99 -4.18 -23.12
CA TRP A 218 11.47 -5.16 -24.09
C TRP A 218 10.53 -6.38 -24.13
N PRO A 219 10.56 -7.17 -25.22
CA PRO A 219 9.93 -8.48 -25.25
C PRO A 219 10.42 -9.36 -24.08
N LEU A 220 9.56 -10.20 -23.53
CA LEU A 220 9.89 -11.08 -22.39
C LEU A 220 11.12 -11.97 -22.66
N ALA A 221 11.39 -12.33 -23.93
CA ALA A 221 12.56 -13.12 -24.30
C ALA A 221 13.90 -12.49 -23.88
N GLN A 222 13.94 -11.18 -23.65
CA GLN A 222 15.12 -10.44 -23.17
C GLN A 222 15.14 -10.27 -21.65
N ALA A 223 14.13 -10.75 -20.92
CA ALA A 223 13.96 -10.44 -19.50
C ALA A 223 15.16 -10.87 -18.64
N ALA A 224 15.76 -12.02 -18.89
CA ALA A 224 16.91 -12.49 -18.12
C ALA A 224 18.12 -11.55 -18.28
N GLU A 225 18.40 -11.08 -19.50
CA GLU A 225 19.47 -10.13 -19.78
C GLU A 225 19.18 -8.77 -19.12
N ILE A 226 17.95 -8.27 -19.25
CA ILE A 226 17.53 -6.99 -18.67
C ILE A 226 17.61 -7.02 -17.14
N LEU A 227 17.19 -8.11 -16.48
CA LEU A 227 17.27 -8.26 -15.04
C LEU A 227 18.72 -8.37 -14.55
N ALA A 228 19.57 -9.12 -15.24
CA ALA A 228 20.99 -9.18 -14.91
C ALA A 228 21.67 -7.81 -15.06
N PHE A 229 21.37 -7.09 -16.14
CA PHE A 229 21.81 -5.72 -16.33
C PHE A 229 21.28 -4.77 -15.25
N HIS A 230 19.98 -4.83 -14.94
CA HIS A 230 19.35 -4.04 -13.89
C HIS A 230 20.02 -4.26 -12.52
N ARG A 231 20.29 -5.51 -12.15
CA ARG A 231 21.01 -5.86 -10.92
C ARG A 231 22.35 -5.12 -10.81
N GLU A 232 23.15 -5.12 -11.90
CA GLU A 232 24.46 -4.46 -11.90
C GLU A 232 24.33 -2.94 -11.83
N GLN A 233 23.46 -2.33 -12.66
CA GLN A 233 23.28 -0.88 -12.70
C GLN A 233 22.75 -0.34 -11.36
N THR A 234 21.93 -1.12 -10.65
CA THR A 234 21.34 -0.68 -9.38
C THR A 234 22.23 -0.87 -8.15
N ARG A 235 23.44 -1.44 -8.30
CA ARG A 235 24.38 -1.61 -7.16
C ARG A 235 24.77 -0.29 -6.53
N THR A 236 24.92 0.74 -7.32
CA THR A 236 25.34 2.09 -6.92
C THR A 236 24.29 3.14 -7.27
N ALA A 237 23.04 2.71 -7.43
CA ALA A 237 21.95 3.63 -7.82
C ALA A 237 21.80 4.75 -6.77
N PRO A 238 21.73 6.03 -7.20
CA PRO A 238 21.42 7.15 -6.32
C PRO A 238 20.06 6.97 -5.64
N ASP A 239 19.89 7.59 -4.47
CA ASP A 239 18.66 7.48 -3.70
C ASP A 239 17.45 8.15 -4.40
N GLU A 240 17.71 9.14 -5.26
CA GLU A 240 16.71 9.83 -6.08
C GLU A 240 16.02 8.92 -7.10
N LEU A 241 16.62 7.74 -7.40
CA LEU A 241 16.08 6.80 -8.36
C LEU A 241 15.14 5.80 -7.69
N GLY A 242 13.83 6.00 -7.86
CA GLY A 242 12.81 4.96 -7.69
C GLY A 242 12.74 4.12 -8.97
N ILE A 243 12.88 2.81 -8.88
CA ILE A 243 12.92 1.94 -10.06
C ILE A 243 12.39 0.55 -9.73
N SER A 244 11.62 -0.02 -10.67
CA SER A 244 11.14 -1.40 -10.60
C SER A 244 11.21 -2.07 -11.97
N VAL A 245 11.36 -3.38 -11.96
CA VAL A 245 11.19 -4.23 -13.15
C VAL A 245 9.87 -4.95 -13.03
N VAL A 246 9.05 -4.89 -14.07
CA VAL A 246 7.69 -5.45 -14.07
C VAL A 246 7.51 -6.38 -15.28
N PHE A 247 7.03 -7.58 -15.05
CA PHE A 247 6.58 -8.50 -16.06
C PHE A 247 5.10 -8.26 -16.33
N VAL A 248 4.74 -7.95 -17.57
CA VAL A 248 3.38 -7.57 -17.97
C VAL A 248 2.99 -8.18 -19.31
N THR A 249 1.70 -8.25 -19.58
CA THR A 249 1.20 -8.32 -20.95
C THR A 249 1.12 -6.90 -21.49
N ALA A 250 1.89 -6.58 -22.54
CA ALA A 250 2.03 -5.21 -23.03
C ALA A 250 0.67 -4.67 -23.54
N PRO A 251 0.15 -3.57 -22.97
CA PRO A 251 -1.13 -3.01 -23.39
C PRO A 251 -0.99 -2.28 -24.75
N PRO A 252 -2.10 -2.09 -25.49
CA PRO A 252 -2.09 -1.41 -26.78
C PRO A 252 -2.05 0.13 -26.62
N LEU A 253 -0.97 0.63 -26.03
CA LEU A 253 -0.76 2.08 -25.82
C LEU A 253 0.02 2.69 -26.98
N PRO A 254 -0.12 3.99 -27.27
CA PRO A 254 0.49 4.65 -28.41
C PRO A 254 2.02 4.55 -28.50
N PHE A 255 2.71 4.41 -27.37
CA PHE A 255 4.17 4.27 -27.29
C PHE A 255 4.66 2.81 -27.31
N VAL A 256 3.73 1.84 -27.38
CA VAL A 256 4.04 0.41 -27.50
C VAL A 256 3.92 0.03 -28.97
N PRO A 257 4.96 -0.57 -29.59
CA PRO A 257 4.86 -1.06 -30.97
C PRO A 257 3.71 -2.07 -31.14
N GLU A 258 2.97 -1.98 -32.25
CA GLU A 258 1.83 -2.89 -32.51
C GLU A 258 2.21 -4.36 -32.45
N SER A 259 3.45 -4.71 -32.86
CA SER A 259 3.97 -6.08 -32.79
C SER A 259 4.11 -6.64 -31.37
N LEU A 260 4.09 -5.77 -30.36
CA LEU A 260 4.16 -6.14 -28.95
C LEU A 260 2.80 -6.06 -28.23
N HIS A 261 1.76 -5.52 -28.86
CA HIS A 261 0.45 -5.46 -28.26
C HIS A 261 -0.02 -6.86 -27.83
N PHE A 262 -0.44 -6.97 -26.57
CA PHE A 262 -0.89 -8.23 -25.95
C PHE A 262 0.18 -9.33 -25.87
N GLN A 263 1.46 -9.01 -26.09
CA GLN A 263 2.57 -9.94 -25.92
C GLN A 263 3.20 -9.78 -24.53
N PRO A 264 3.77 -10.87 -23.97
CA PRO A 264 4.53 -10.78 -22.73
C PRO A 264 5.76 -9.88 -22.90
N ALA A 265 5.94 -8.98 -21.94
CA ALA A 265 7.02 -8.00 -21.92
C ALA A 265 7.64 -7.86 -20.53
N VAL A 266 8.89 -7.40 -20.49
CA VAL A 266 9.56 -6.90 -19.30
C VAL A 266 9.70 -5.38 -19.41
N VAL A 267 9.26 -4.66 -18.39
CA VAL A 267 9.23 -3.20 -18.37
C VAL A 267 9.94 -2.68 -17.13
N VAL A 268 10.86 -1.76 -17.32
CA VAL A 268 11.48 -0.98 -16.25
C VAL A 268 10.67 0.31 -16.09
N ILE A 269 10.13 0.54 -14.89
CA ILE A 269 9.45 1.77 -14.53
C ILE A 269 10.42 2.61 -13.72
N VAL A 270 10.61 3.86 -14.12
CA VAL A 270 11.55 4.77 -13.49
C VAL A 270 10.85 6.02 -12.96
N CYS A 271 11.32 6.50 -11.81
CA CYS A 271 11.02 7.82 -11.25
C CYS A 271 12.30 8.41 -10.69
N TRP A 272 12.81 9.44 -11.33
CA TRP A 272 13.92 10.22 -10.79
C TRP A 272 13.38 11.50 -10.16
N SER A 273 13.56 11.63 -8.86
CA SER A 273 13.03 12.73 -8.05
C SER A 273 13.96 13.93 -7.90
N GLY A 274 15.13 13.93 -8.57
CA GLY A 274 16.07 15.04 -8.71
C GLY A 274 15.81 15.89 -9.95
N ASP A 275 16.84 16.61 -10.43
CA ASP A 275 16.77 17.36 -11.69
C ASP A 275 16.53 16.40 -12.87
N PRO A 276 15.52 16.65 -13.73
CA PRO A 276 15.21 15.75 -14.85
C PRO A 276 16.35 15.57 -15.85
N GLY A 277 17.25 16.58 -16.02
CA GLY A 277 18.42 16.48 -16.88
C GLY A 277 19.42 15.47 -16.35
N GLU A 278 19.76 15.54 -15.05
CA GLU A 278 20.60 14.55 -14.37
C GLU A 278 19.97 13.16 -14.44
N GLY A 279 18.65 13.07 -14.27
CA GLY A 279 17.91 11.82 -14.37
C GLY A 279 18.08 11.12 -15.72
N ARG A 280 18.13 11.86 -16.82
CA ARG A 280 18.38 11.30 -18.16
C ARG A 280 19.75 10.61 -18.25
N ASP A 281 20.76 11.18 -17.63
CA ASP A 281 22.10 10.59 -17.59
C ASP A 281 22.12 9.31 -16.73
N VAL A 282 21.41 9.30 -15.61
CA VAL A 282 21.29 8.12 -14.72
C VAL A 282 20.59 6.96 -15.40
N ILE A 283 19.52 7.20 -16.18
CA ILE A 283 18.77 6.13 -16.87
C ILE A 283 19.33 5.77 -18.26
N ARG A 284 20.29 6.57 -18.77
CA ARG A 284 20.90 6.33 -20.11
C ARG A 284 21.35 4.89 -20.33
N PRO A 285 21.98 4.19 -19.35
CA PRO A 285 22.39 2.80 -19.56
C PRO A 285 21.25 1.86 -20.01
N TRP A 286 20.01 2.07 -19.51
CA TRP A 286 18.85 1.29 -19.97
C TRP A 286 18.37 1.71 -21.36
N LEU A 287 18.48 3.01 -21.70
CA LEU A 287 18.08 3.53 -23.01
C LEU A 287 19.06 3.08 -24.11
N ASP A 288 20.34 2.92 -23.78
CA ASP A 288 21.39 2.44 -24.70
C ASP A 288 21.20 0.96 -25.09
N LEU A 289 20.35 0.20 -24.37
CA LEU A 289 19.92 -1.15 -24.77
C LEU A 289 18.85 -1.14 -25.88
N ALA A 290 18.57 0.00 -26.48
CA ALA A 290 17.62 0.19 -27.58
C ALA A 290 16.22 -0.43 -27.33
N PRO A 291 15.53 -0.05 -26.23
CA PRO A 291 14.23 -0.58 -25.89
C PRO A 291 13.19 -0.25 -26.97
N PRO A 292 12.40 -1.23 -27.45
CA PRO A 292 11.32 -0.95 -28.38
C PRO A 292 10.13 -0.23 -27.73
N ILE A 293 9.95 -0.33 -26.42
CA ILE A 293 8.96 0.43 -25.64
C ILE A 293 9.71 1.52 -24.90
N GLN A 294 9.42 2.79 -25.21
CA GLN A 294 10.05 3.93 -24.54
C GLN A 294 9.06 5.06 -24.40
N MET A 295 8.76 5.41 -23.15
CA MET A 295 8.02 6.61 -22.77
C MET A 295 8.61 7.13 -21.46
N VAL A 296 9.66 7.93 -21.55
CA VAL A 296 10.32 8.57 -20.39
C VAL A 296 10.49 10.03 -20.67
N ASP A 297 9.87 10.86 -19.86
CA ASP A 297 9.97 12.32 -19.99
C ASP A 297 9.89 13.04 -18.66
N ALA A 298 10.22 14.34 -18.67
CA ALA A 298 9.95 15.23 -17.56
C ALA A 298 8.44 15.46 -17.44
N MET A 299 7.88 15.14 -16.28
CA MET A 299 6.45 15.27 -16.02
C MET A 299 6.18 15.77 -14.61
N PRO A 300 5.01 16.37 -14.33
CA PRO A 300 4.61 16.69 -12.96
C PRO A 300 4.64 15.44 -12.07
N TYR A 301 5.07 15.60 -10.81
CA TYR A 301 5.10 14.46 -9.87
C TYR A 301 3.71 13.81 -9.69
N THR A 302 2.63 14.61 -9.72
CA THR A 302 1.24 14.09 -9.66
C THR A 302 0.89 13.17 -10.84
N VAL A 303 1.48 13.41 -12.03
CA VAL A 303 1.31 12.53 -13.20
C VAL A 303 2.10 11.24 -12.99
N MET A 304 3.35 11.34 -12.52
CA MET A 304 4.15 10.16 -12.20
C MET A 304 3.47 9.29 -11.11
N GLN A 305 2.87 9.91 -10.09
CA GLN A 305 2.17 9.24 -9.01
C GLN A 305 0.93 8.47 -9.47
N SER A 306 0.32 8.86 -10.59
CA SER A 306 -0.87 8.20 -11.16
C SER A 306 -0.56 7.34 -12.39
N ILE A 307 0.72 7.18 -12.76
CA ILE A 307 1.13 6.53 -14.01
C ILE A 307 0.68 5.07 -14.13
N GLN A 308 0.43 4.40 -13.00
CA GLN A 308 -0.01 3.01 -12.93
C GLN A 308 -1.50 2.84 -12.58
N ASP A 309 -2.25 3.92 -12.38
CA ASP A 309 -3.66 3.83 -11.91
C ASP A 309 -4.54 3.00 -12.85
N GLU A 310 -4.37 3.13 -14.15
CA GLU A 310 -5.13 2.39 -15.17
C GLU A 310 -4.82 0.88 -15.17
N LEU A 311 -3.65 0.49 -14.66
CA LEU A 311 -3.26 -0.92 -14.56
C LEU A 311 -3.92 -1.61 -13.35
N ALA A 312 -4.37 -0.83 -12.36
CA ALA A 312 -4.93 -1.32 -11.10
C ALA A 312 -6.32 -0.75 -10.79
N PRO A 313 -7.31 -0.82 -11.71
CA PRO A 313 -8.65 -0.32 -11.46
C PRO A 313 -9.37 -1.14 -10.39
N PRO A 314 -10.31 -0.55 -9.63
CA PRO A 314 -11.17 -1.30 -8.74
C PRO A 314 -12.10 -2.23 -9.50
N GLY A 315 -12.58 -3.30 -8.84
CA GLY A 315 -13.58 -4.20 -9.40
C GLY A 315 -13.04 -5.42 -10.13
N ARG A 316 -11.71 -5.59 -10.21
CA ARG A 316 -11.09 -6.86 -10.59
C ARG A 316 -10.88 -7.75 -9.38
N GLN A 317 -10.97 -9.05 -9.58
CA GLN A 317 -10.52 -10.01 -8.59
C GLN A 317 -8.99 -9.96 -8.51
N SER A 318 -8.42 -10.07 -7.31
CA SER A 318 -6.99 -9.94 -7.13
C SER A 318 -6.46 -10.81 -5.99
N TYR A 319 -5.30 -11.44 -6.23
CA TYR A 319 -4.58 -12.22 -5.24
C TYR A 319 -3.07 -11.93 -5.33
N TRP A 320 -2.46 -11.64 -4.18
CA TRP A 320 -1.08 -11.16 -4.10
C TRP A 320 -0.21 -12.12 -3.30
N LYS A 321 1.06 -12.22 -3.73
CA LYS A 321 2.11 -12.92 -3.03
C LYS A 321 3.42 -12.17 -3.14
N ALA A 322 4.02 -11.80 -2.01
CA ALA A 322 5.21 -10.98 -1.95
C ALA A 322 6.28 -11.53 -0.99
N GLY A 323 7.50 -11.09 -1.19
CA GLY A 323 8.64 -11.38 -0.32
C GLY A 323 9.83 -10.48 -0.65
N TYR A 324 10.91 -10.63 0.12
CA TYR A 324 12.15 -9.86 -0.05
C TYR A 324 13.31 -10.76 -0.46
N LEU A 325 14.19 -10.23 -1.31
CA LEU A 325 15.48 -10.82 -1.68
C LEU A 325 16.60 -9.90 -1.21
N THR A 326 17.69 -10.48 -0.73
CA THR A 326 18.94 -9.73 -0.48
C THR A 326 19.72 -9.51 -1.77
N GLU A 327 19.62 -10.46 -2.69
CA GLU A 327 20.30 -10.45 -3.98
C GLU A 327 19.40 -11.01 -5.09
N LEU A 328 19.55 -10.47 -6.29
CA LEU A 328 18.89 -10.98 -7.49
C LEU A 328 19.90 -11.86 -8.27
N THR A 329 20.08 -13.12 -7.82
CA THR A 329 21.01 -14.07 -8.42
C THR A 329 20.55 -14.51 -9.82
N ASP A 330 21.45 -15.09 -10.63
CA ASP A 330 21.08 -15.60 -11.96
C ASP A 330 20.01 -16.70 -11.87
N ASP A 331 20.06 -17.55 -10.83
CA ASP A 331 19.05 -18.57 -10.58
C ASP A 331 17.70 -17.95 -10.17
N ALA A 332 17.71 -16.89 -9.36
CA ALA A 332 16.48 -16.14 -9.00
C ALA A 332 15.87 -15.45 -10.24
N ILE A 333 16.70 -14.89 -11.10
CA ILE A 333 16.29 -14.29 -12.38
C ILE A 333 15.64 -15.35 -13.28
N ALA A 334 16.30 -16.50 -13.47
CA ALA A 334 15.76 -17.58 -14.29
C ALA A 334 14.41 -18.07 -13.75
N ALA A 335 14.30 -18.30 -12.45
CA ALA A 335 13.07 -18.73 -11.80
C ALA A 335 11.92 -17.71 -11.98
N ALA A 336 12.22 -16.41 -11.82
CA ALA A 336 11.22 -15.35 -12.00
C ALA A 336 10.72 -15.28 -13.45
N VAL A 337 11.63 -15.33 -14.43
CA VAL A 337 11.30 -15.26 -15.87
C VAL A 337 10.47 -16.46 -16.31
N ASP A 338 10.84 -17.67 -15.87
CA ASP A 338 10.13 -18.92 -16.24
C ASP A 338 8.66 -18.89 -15.80
N VAL A 339 8.38 -18.46 -14.56
CA VAL A 339 6.99 -18.39 -14.05
C VAL A 339 6.26 -17.18 -14.61
N ALA A 340 6.93 -16.03 -14.79
CA ALA A 340 6.30 -14.85 -15.39
C ALA A 340 5.80 -15.10 -16.82
N ALA A 341 6.48 -15.96 -17.58
CA ALA A 341 6.06 -16.37 -18.92
C ALA A 341 4.72 -17.13 -18.96
N GLN A 342 4.26 -17.65 -17.84
CA GLN A 342 3.07 -18.49 -17.72
C GLN A 342 1.85 -17.72 -17.15
N VAL A 343 1.89 -16.38 -17.17
CA VAL A 343 0.82 -15.54 -16.62
C VAL A 343 -0.55 -15.87 -17.27
N PRO A 344 -1.59 -16.19 -16.47
CA PRO A 344 -2.86 -16.65 -17.01
C PRO A 344 -3.81 -15.52 -17.44
N SER A 345 -3.59 -14.31 -16.95
CA SER A 345 -4.44 -13.16 -17.22
C SER A 345 -3.62 -11.97 -17.73
N PRO A 346 -4.07 -11.25 -18.76
CA PRO A 346 -3.37 -10.08 -19.29
C PRO A 346 -3.36 -8.89 -18.31
N PHE A 347 -4.15 -8.94 -17.24
CA PHE A 347 -4.21 -7.92 -16.20
C PHE A 347 -3.23 -8.18 -15.05
N SER A 348 -2.70 -9.40 -14.98
CA SER A 348 -1.74 -9.79 -13.95
C SER A 348 -0.34 -9.28 -14.27
N LEU A 349 0.41 -8.99 -13.22
CA LEU A 349 1.81 -8.60 -13.32
C LEU A 349 2.62 -9.21 -12.18
N ALA A 350 3.92 -9.33 -12.39
CA ALA A 350 4.87 -9.58 -11.33
C ALA A 350 5.93 -8.46 -11.35
N GLU A 351 6.35 -8.01 -10.18
CA GLU A 351 7.30 -6.92 -10.06
C GLU A 351 8.49 -7.28 -9.17
N ILE A 352 9.64 -6.69 -9.46
CA ILE A 352 10.85 -6.70 -8.64
C ILE A 352 11.26 -5.26 -8.45
N VAL A 353 11.11 -4.77 -7.23
CA VAL A 353 11.30 -3.36 -6.87
C VAL A 353 12.61 -3.19 -6.13
N LEU A 354 13.43 -2.22 -6.54
CA LEU A 354 14.64 -1.86 -5.82
C LEU A 354 14.29 -1.13 -4.52
N CYS A 355 14.68 -1.72 -3.40
CA CYS A 355 14.58 -1.16 -2.06
C CYS A 355 15.90 -0.48 -1.61
N GLY A 356 16.09 -0.31 -0.32
CA GLY A 356 17.30 0.28 0.27
C GLY A 356 17.26 1.81 0.34
N GLY A 357 18.40 2.46 0.10
CA GLY A 357 18.49 3.91 0.25
C GLY A 357 18.20 4.38 1.68
N ALA A 358 17.35 5.40 1.85
CA ALA A 358 16.97 5.94 3.15
C ALA A 358 16.33 4.89 4.08
N VAL A 359 15.53 3.96 3.53
CA VAL A 359 14.88 2.90 4.34
C VAL A 359 15.90 2.05 5.09
N ALA A 360 17.00 1.67 4.42
CA ALA A 360 18.03 0.83 5.01
C ALA A 360 18.92 1.57 6.03
N ARG A 361 18.90 2.91 6.04
CA ARG A 361 19.69 3.73 6.98
C ARG A 361 18.94 4.02 8.29
N ILE A 362 17.64 3.80 8.32
CA ILE A 362 16.84 3.97 9.54
C ILE A 362 17.06 2.74 10.43
N ALA A 363 17.32 2.98 11.73
CA ALA A 363 17.56 1.91 12.68
C ALA A 363 16.37 0.92 12.73
N ALA A 364 16.68 -0.36 12.86
CA ALA A 364 15.66 -1.40 12.78
C ALA A 364 14.56 -1.25 13.84
N ASP A 365 14.89 -0.74 15.03
CA ASP A 365 14.01 -0.54 16.18
C ASP A 365 13.30 0.82 16.23
N GLU A 366 13.62 1.73 15.30
CA GLU A 366 13.05 3.08 15.22
C GLU A 366 11.53 3.06 15.01
N THR A 367 11.02 2.06 14.30
CA THR A 367 9.60 1.86 14.02
C THR A 367 9.22 0.39 14.10
N ALA A 368 7.92 0.10 14.10
CA ALA A 368 7.42 -1.26 14.06
C ALA A 368 7.64 -1.97 12.71
N PHE A 369 7.92 -1.23 11.64
CA PHE A 369 8.18 -1.82 10.32
C PHE A 369 9.33 -2.85 10.38
N GLY A 370 9.09 -4.06 9.85
CA GLY A 370 9.98 -5.21 10.07
C GLY A 370 11.18 -5.30 9.11
N GLN A 371 11.00 -4.93 7.86
CA GLN A 371 11.95 -5.28 6.79
C GLN A 371 12.65 -4.04 6.24
N ARG A 372 13.92 -3.82 6.65
CA ARG A 372 14.74 -2.68 6.19
C ARG A 372 15.98 -3.08 5.39
N ASP A 373 16.37 -4.34 5.44
CA ASP A 373 17.59 -4.90 4.87
C ASP A 373 17.37 -5.64 3.53
N GLY A 374 16.14 -5.88 3.14
CA GLY A 374 15.82 -6.45 1.83
C GLY A 374 16.19 -5.48 0.72
N ARG A 375 17.05 -5.93 -0.22
CA ARG A 375 17.46 -5.10 -1.35
C ARG A 375 16.42 -5.04 -2.45
N PHE A 376 15.69 -6.12 -2.65
CA PHE A 376 14.61 -6.21 -3.63
C PHE A 376 13.34 -6.72 -2.96
N LEU A 377 12.22 -6.09 -3.30
CA LEU A 377 10.89 -6.58 -2.99
C LEU A 377 10.31 -7.22 -4.26
N PHE A 378 9.93 -8.48 -4.21
CA PHE A 378 9.17 -9.09 -5.30
C PHE A 378 7.70 -9.23 -4.93
N ASN A 379 6.81 -9.06 -5.91
CA ASN A 379 5.39 -9.17 -5.72
C ASN A 379 4.71 -9.71 -6.98
N ALA A 380 3.98 -10.81 -6.85
CA ALA A 380 3.08 -11.31 -7.88
C ALA A 380 1.68 -10.75 -7.60
N ILE A 381 1.19 -9.90 -8.49
CA ILE A 381 -0.12 -9.26 -8.43
C ILE A 381 -0.99 -9.92 -9.50
N SER A 382 -1.68 -10.98 -9.12
CA SER A 382 -2.62 -11.62 -10.03
C SER A 382 -3.94 -10.86 -10.02
N MET A 383 -4.43 -10.50 -11.20
CA MET A 383 -5.70 -9.81 -11.40
C MET A 383 -6.46 -10.43 -12.58
N TRP A 384 -7.78 -10.60 -12.42
CA TRP A 384 -8.62 -11.20 -13.44
C TRP A 384 -10.08 -10.73 -13.29
N GLU A 385 -10.87 -10.91 -14.34
CA GLU A 385 -12.28 -10.49 -14.37
C GLU A 385 -13.24 -11.67 -14.17
N GLU A 386 -12.97 -12.81 -14.84
CA GLU A 386 -13.85 -13.97 -14.83
C GLU A 386 -13.71 -14.82 -13.57
N PRO A 387 -14.75 -14.99 -12.72
CA PRO A 387 -14.68 -15.79 -11.49
C PRO A 387 -14.19 -17.24 -11.71
N GLY A 388 -14.50 -17.83 -12.87
CA GLY A 388 -14.06 -19.18 -13.22
C GLY A 388 -12.52 -19.32 -13.42
N ALA A 389 -11.79 -18.21 -13.56
CA ALA A 389 -10.34 -18.20 -13.70
C ALA A 389 -9.58 -18.10 -12.37
N THR A 390 -10.27 -18.10 -11.22
CA THR A 390 -9.68 -17.89 -9.89
C THR A 390 -8.56 -18.88 -9.59
N ASP A 391 -8.76 -20.18 -9.77
CA ASP A 391 -7.76 -21.20 -9.43
C ASP A 391 -6.47 -21.05 -10.23
N ALA A 392 -6.57 -20.75 -11.53
CA ALA A 392 -5.39 -20.55 -12.38
C ALA A 392 -4.59 -19.32 -11.94
N ASN A 393 -5.29 -18.22 -11.63
CA ASN A 393 -4.67 -16.96 -11.23
C ASN A 393 -4.03 -17.02 -9.84
N VAL A 394 -4.71 -17.63 -8.87
CA VAL A 394 -4.17 -17.87 -7.52
C VAL A 394 -2.96 -18.80 -7.59
N SER A 395 -3.03 -19.88 -8.39
CA SER A 395 -1.94 -20.85 -8.56
C SER A 395 -0.71 -20.21 -9.17
N TRP A 396 -0.87 -19.31 -10.16
CA TRP A 396 0.26 -18.59 -10.77
C TRP A 396 0.98 -17.68 -9.76
N ALA A 397 0.23 -16.90 -8.98
CA ALA A 397 0.83 -16.02 -7.98
C ALA A 397 1.59 -16.82 -6.90
N ARG A 398 1.06 -17.99 -6.49
CA ARG A 398 1.75 -18.92 -5.59
C ARG A 398 3.00 -19.49 -6.24
N ALA A 399 2.92 -19.94 -7.48
CA ALA A 399 4.06 -20.49 -8.20
C ALA A 399 5.20 -19.48 -8.34
N PHE A 400 4.89 -18.21 -8.62
CA PHE A 400 5.89 -17.14 -8.69
C PHE A 400 6.58 -16.93 -7.33
N HIS A 401 5.80 -16.85 -6.25
CA HIS A 401 6.31 -16.72 -4.90
C HIS A 401 7.17 -17.94 -4.51
N ASP A 402 6.69 -19.16 -4.76
CA ASP A 402 7.37 -20.40 -4.37
C ASP A 402 8.68 -20.60 -5.14
N ALA A 403 8.73 -20.19 -6.41
CA ALA A 403 9.94 -20.20 -7.22
C ALA A 403 11.03 -19.27 -6.67
N LEU A 404 10.66 -18.15 -6.03
CA LEU A 404 11.60 -17.22 -5.43
C LEU A 404 11.90 -17.49 -3.95
N GLN A 405 11.16 -18.38 -3.29
CA GLN A 405 11.37 -18.73 -1.86
C GLN A 405 12.78 -19.19 -1.52
N PRO A 406 13.49 -20.01 -2.34
CA PRO A 406 14.86 -20.43 -2.03
C PRO A 406 15.87 -19.27 -1.92
N PHE A 407 15.54 -18.11 -2.48
CA PHE A 407 16.38 -16.91 -2.52
C PHE A 407 15.87 -15.82 -1.55
N ALA A 408 14.70 -16.04 -0.91
CA ALA A 408 14.03 -15.04 -0.10
C ALA A 408 14.60 -14.96 1.33
N THR A 409 14.49 -13.75 1.93
CA THR A 409 14.87 -13.51 3.33
C THR A 409 13.91 -14.14 4.35
N GLY A 410 12.74 -14.59 3.90
CA GLY A 410 11.63 -15.02 4.75
C GLY A 410 10.73 -13.85 5.22
N GLY A 411 11.19 -12.61 5.10
CA GLY A 411 10.40 -11.41 5.40
C GLY A 411 9.29 -11.14 4.39
N VAL A 412 8.31 -10.35 4.82
CA VAL A 412 7.19 -9.95 3.96
C VAL A 412 6.73 -8.53 4.30
N TYR A 413 6.20 -7.83 3.32
CA TYR A 413 5.58 -6.51 3.51
C TYR A 413 4.11 -6.67 3.90
N VAL A 414 3.74 -6.18 5.09
CA VAL A 414 2.42 -6.41 5.69
C VAL A 414 1.26 -5.92 4.82
N ASN A 415 1.44 -4.84 4.05
CA ASN A 415 0.40 -4.32 3.15
C ASN A 415 0.20 -5.17 1.88
N PHE A 416 1.13 -6.07 1.56
CA PHE A 416 1.02 -6.98 0.41
C PHE A 416 0.54 -8.38 0.81
N LEU A 417 0.29 -8.60 2.12
CA LEU A 417 -0.29 -9.85 2.58
C LEU A 417 -1.77 -9.97 2.16
N SER A 418 -2.08 -11.04 1.48
CA SER A 418 -3.42 -11.58 1.36
C SER A 418 -3.84 -12.29 2.67
N GLU A 419 -4.77 -13.21 2.67
CA GLU A 419 -5.06 -14.06 3.84
C GLU A 419 -4.06 -15.23 3.89
N GLU A 420 -2.95 -15.04 4.64
CA GLU A 420 -1.82 -15.99 4.66
C GLU A 420 -1.57 -16.61 6.05
N GLY A 421 -2.39 -16.28 7.05
CA GLY A 421 -2.31 -16.84 8.40
C GLY A 421 -1.28 -16.14 9.31
N ASP A 422 -1.34 -16.49 10.61
CA ASP A 422 -0.62 -15.79 11.68
C ASP A 422 0.90 -15.88 11.56
N GLU A 423 1.44 -16.99 11.04
CA GLU A 423 2.89 -17.17 10.89
C GLU A 423 3.49 -16.18 9.88
N ARG A 424 2.77 -15.85 8.80
CA ARG A 424 3.21 -14.83 7.84
C ARG A 424 3.12 -13.43 8.42
N ILE A 425 2.11 -13.15 9.27
CA ILE A 425 2.01 -11.89 10.01
C ILE A 425 3.19 -11.74 10.97
N LYS A 426 3.54 -12.80 11.72
CA LYS A 426 4.72 -12.79 12.59
C LYS A 426 6.02 -12.59 11.80
N ALA A 427 6.14 -13.22 10.63
CA ALA A 427 7.31 -13.06 9.76
C ALA A 427 7.48 -11.61 9.23
N ALA A 428 6.38 -10.85 9.08
CA ALA A 428 6.44 -9.46 8.67
C ALA A 428 7.16 -8.56 9.70
N TYR A 429 7.09 -8.92 10.99
CA TYR A 429 7.63 -8.11 12.10
C TYR A 429 8.89 -8.70 12.73
N GLY A 430 9.04 -10.03 12.70
CA GLY A 430 10.00 -10.75 13.52
C GLY A 430 9.54 -10.87 14.99
N ALA A 431 10.12 -11.81 15.74
CA ALA A 431 9.63 -12.21 17.05
C ALA A 431 9.59 -11.06 18.07
N GLU A 432 10.65 -10.25 18.14
CA GLU A 432 10.78 -9.18 19.16
C GLU A 432 9.77 -8.04 18.93
N LYS A 433 9.67 -7.55 17.70
CA LYS A 433 8.72 -6.48 17.33
C LYS A 433 7.28 -6.98 17.46
N TYR A 434 7.00 -8.21 17.02
CA TYR A 434 5.68 -8.80 17.19
C TYR A 434 5.26 -8.87 18.65
N ALA A 435 6.15 -9.29 19.55
CA ALA A 435 5.87 -9.30 20.98
C ALA A 435 5.66 -7.89 21.57
N ARG A 436 6.41 -6.88 21.09
CA ARG A 436 6.23 -5.46 21.47
C ARG A 436 4.89 -4.93 20.96
N LEU A 437 4.50 -5.25 19.73
CA LEU A 437 3.19 -4.90 19.15
C LEU A 437 2.04 -5.55 19.92
N ALA A 438 2.15 -6.83 20.29
CA ALA A 438 1.14 -7.54 21.09
C ALA A 438 0.94 -6.92 22.48
N ARG A 439 2.01 -6.41 23.13
CA ARG A 439 1.90 -5.64 24.39
C ARG A 439 1.18 -4.31 24.19
N ASN A 440 1.47 -3.58 23.11
CA ASN A 440 0.73 -2.37 22.77
C ASN A 440 -0.75 -2.68 22.50
N LYS A 441 -1.03 -3.77 21.79
CA LYS A 441 -2.39 -4.24 21.52
C LYS A 441 -3.14 -4.52 22.83
N ALA A 442 -2.53 -5.23 23.78
CA ALA A 442 -3.12 -5.51 25.09
C ALA A 442 -3.47 -4.23 25.89
N ARG A 443 -2.72 -3.16 25.68
CA ARG A 443 -2.97 -1.88 26.35
C ARG A 443 -4.10 -1.08 25.73
N TYR A 444 -4.16 -0.99 24.38
CA TYR A 444 -5.05 -0.08 23.68
C TYR A 444 -6.28 -0.74 23.04
N ASP A 445 -6.24 -2.06 22.88
CA ASP A 445 -7.34 -2.89 22.37
C ASP A 445 -7.31 -4.29 22.98
N PRO A 446 -7.51 -4.41 24.31
CA PRO A 446 -7.42 -5.70 25.04
C PRO A 446 -8.46 -6.72 24.60
N GLU A 447 -9.61 -6.29 24.09
CA GLU A 447 -10.69 -7.18 23.61
C GLU A 447 -10.56 -7.50 22.11
N ASN A 448 -9.48 -7.03 21.46
CA ASN A 448 -9.22 -7.26 20.04
C ASN A 448 -10.38 -6.82 19.14
N LEU A 449 -10.93 -5.63 19.38
CA LEU A 449 -12.00 -5.03 18.56
C LEU A 449 -11.54 -4.84 17.11
N PHE A 450 -10.32 -4.27 16.93
CA PHE A 450 -9.71 -4.04 15.62
C PHE A 450 -8.93 -5.27 15.14
N ARG A 451 -9.64 -6.39 14.94
CA ARG A 451 -9.05 -7.65 14.45
C ARG A 451 -9.13 -7.83 12.93
N LEU A 452 -9.95 -7.02 12.24
CA LEU A 452 -10.12 -7.10 10.79
C LEU A 452 -9.03 -6.30 10.06
N ASN A 453 -7.79 -6.76 10.20
CA ASN A 453 -6.58 -6.29 9.54
C ASN A 453 -5.58 -7.48 9.51
N GLN A 454 -4.29 -7.26 9.31
CA GLN A 454 -3.26 -8.26 9.60
C GLN A 454 -3.14 -8.33 11.14
N ASN A 455 -3.98 -9.14 11.76
CA ASN A 455 -4.27 -9.08 13.18
C ASN A 455 -3.07 -9.47 14.06
N ILE A 456 -2.80 -8.65 15.06
CA ILE A 456 -1.87 -8.93 16.14
C ILE A 456 -2.72 -9.10 17.42
N PRO A 457 -2.95 -10.32 17.89
CA PRO A 457 -3.70 -10.54 19.11
C PRO A 457 -3.03 -9.86 20.32
N PRO A 458 -3.81 -9.38 21.31
CA PRO A 458 -3.25 -8.82 22.53
C PRO A 458 -2.40 -9.86 23.26
N ALA A 459 -1.28 -9.42 23.86
CA ALA A 459 -0.48 -10.27 24.75
C ALA A 459 -1.34 -10.71 25.94
N GLY A 460 -1.28 -12.01 26.27
CA GLY A 460 -1.95 -12.59 27.43
C GLY A 460 -1.32 -12.17 28.76
#